data_580db4f916fb7fd843af6ce7a2d521f1
#
_entry.id   580db4f916fb7fd843af6ce7a2d521f1
#
_cell.length_a   1.000
_cell.length_b   1.000
_cell.length_c   1.000
_cell.angle_alpha   90.00
_cell.angle_beta   90.00
_cell.angle_gamma   90.00
#
_symmetry.space_group_name_H-M   'P 1'
#
loop_
_entity.id
_entity.type
_entity.pdbx_description
1 polymer ?
#
loop_
_entity_poly.entity_id
_entity_poly.type
_entity_poly.pdbx_seq_one_letter_code
_entity_poly.pdbx_strand_id
1 'polypeptide(L)'
;MNAGGDVQAGGVTVRGQVFCCGPRYTGLQYIGEGAYGMVVSAFDHETQTKVAIKKISPFEHQTYCQRTLREIKILTRFNHENIIDIRDILRSSTADLMRDVYIVQCLMKTDLYKLLKTQVSIWLLSQLFKQSRVKRIM
;
A
#
# COMPACT_ATOMS: atom_id res chain seq x y z
N MET A 1 1.76 15.19 25.99
CA MET A 1 3.23 15.45 25.98
C MET A 1 3.84 14.65 24.86
N ASN A 2 4.32 15.37 23.85
CA ASN A 2 5.38 15.05 22.88
C ASN A 2 5.49 13.64 22.30
N ALA A 3 5.13 13.52 21.03
CA ALA A 3 5.98 12.84 20.06
C ALA A 3 5.69 13.40 18.65
N GLY A 4 6.07 14.64 18.45
CA GLY A 4 6.38 15.16 17.13
C GLY A 4 7.80 14.73 16.81
N GLY A 5 8.01 13.51 16.32
CA GLY A 5 9.29 13.08 15.81
C GLY A 5 9.60 13.84 14.53
N ASP A 6 10.55 14.76 14.59
CA ASP A 6 11.09 15.44 13.41
C ASP A 6 11.63 14.40 12.41
N VAL A 7 10.96 14.29 11.29
CA VAL A 7 11.45 13.52 10.14
C VAL A 7 12.50 14.37 9.46
N GLN A 8 13.70 14.41 10.03
CA GLN A 8 14.89 14.96 9.39
C GLN A 8 15.92 13.88 9.09
N ALA A 9 16.43 13.94 7.85
CA ALA A 9 17.66 13.34 7.35
C ALA A 9 17.70 11.80 7.32
N GLY A 10 17.21 11.23 6.26
CA GLY A 10 17.37 9.82 5.97
C GLY A 10 16.30 9.29 5.00
N GLY A 11 16.03 10.02 3.91
CA GLY A 11 15.15 9.52 2.89
C GLY A 11 15.72 8.26 2.22
N VAL A 12 14.91 7.22 2.07
CA VAL A 12 15.27 6.00 1.33
C VAL A 12 14.82 6.16 -0.11
N THR A 13 15.72 5.99 -1.04
CA THR A 13 15.40 6.06 -2.47
C THR A 13 14.90 4.72 -2.97
N VAL A 14 13.67 4.70 -3.48
CA VAL A 14 13.06 3.53 -4.11
C VAL A 14 12.66 3.91 -5.54
N ARG A 15 13.24 3.26 -6.54
CA ARG A 15 13.01 3.54 -7.97
C ARG A 15 13.08 5.03 -8.35
N GLY A 16 14.08 5.74 -7.82
CA GLY A 16 14.30 7.16 -8.11
C GLY A 16 13.42 8.13 -7.32
N GLN A 17 12.49 7.65 -6.50
CA GLN A 17 11.71 8.49 -5.60
C GLN A 17 12.21 8.39 -4.16
N VAL A 18 12.33 9.53 -3.50
CA VAL A 18 12.75 9.60 -2.09
C VAL A 18 11.53 9.44 -1.18
N PHE A 19 11.63 8.51 -0.23
CA PHE A 19 10.65 8.28 0.82
C PHE A 19 11.21 8.72 2.16
N CYS A 20 10.53 9.64 2.83
CA CYS A 20 10.87 10.15 4.16
C CYS A 20 9.86 9.62 5.18
N CYS A 21 9.99 8.34 5.55
CA CYS A 21 9.03 7.68 6.46
C CYS A 21 9.51 7.63 7.93
N GLY A 22 10.69 8.20 8.21
CA GLY A 22 11.28 8.18 9.56
C GLY A 22 11.83 6.82 9.98
N PRO A 23 12.38 6.72 11.19
CA PRO A 23 13.06 5.51 11.68
C PRO A 23 12.10 4.36 12.02
N ARG A 24 10.80 4.65 12.21
CA ARG A 24 9.78 3.65 12.51
C ARG A 24 9.59 2.64 11.37
N TYR A 25 9.70 3.10 10.12
CA TYR A 25 9.44 2.28 8.93
C TYR A 25 10.72 2.00 8.19
N THR A 26 11.11 0.73 8.11
CA THR A 26 12.37 0.30 7.47
C THR A 26 12.12 -0.78 6.40
N GLY A 27 13.18 -1.09 5.63
CA GLY A 27 13.12 -2.15 4.63
C GLY A 27 12.15 -1.86 3.48
N LEU A 28 12.11 -0.59 3.02
CA LEU A 28 11.20 -0.16 1.96
C LEU A 28 11.48 -0.91 0.66
N GLN A 29 10.44 -1.55 0.11
CA GLN A 29 10.50 -2.27 -1.16
C GLN A 29 9.32 -1.87 -2.04
N TYR A 30 9.58 -1.61 -3.31
CA TYR A 30 8.55 -1.30 -4.29
C TYR A 30 7.55 -2.46 -4.43
N ILE A 31 6.25 -2.14 -4.38
CA ILE A 31 5.18 -3.11 -4.61
C ILE A 31 4.20 -2.70 -5.71
N GLY A 32 4.13 -1.42 -6.04
CA GLY A 32 3.23 -0.96 -7.08
C GLY A 32 3.23 0.54 -7.27
N GLU A 33 2.51 0.96 -8.28
CA GLU A 33 2.30 2.37 -8.62
C GLU A 33 0.82 2.57 -8.90
N GLY A 34 0.23 3.58 -8.28
CA GLY A 34 -1.13 4.01 -8.51
C GLY A 34 -1.19 5.27 -9.37
N ALA A 35 -2.39 5.71 -9.72
CA ALA A 35 -2.61 6.92 -10.51
C ALA A 35 -2.05 8.20 -9.85
N TYR A 36 -1.81 8.19 -8.55
CA TYR A 36 -1.46 9.37 -7.75
C TYR A 36 -0.16 9.19 -6.95
N GLY A 37 0.56 8.10 -7.13
CA GLY A 37 1.83 7.90 -6.43
C GLY A 37 2.30 6.46 -6.37
N MET A 38 3.47 6.30 -5.77
CA MET A 38 4.15 5.01 -5.61
C MET A 38 3.79 4.35 -4.29
N VAL A 39 3.69 3.02 -4.30
CA VAL A 39 3.43 2.21 -3.10
C VAL A 39 4.63 1.32 -2.82
N VAL A 40 5.05 1.32 -1.57
CA VAL A 40 6.13 0.47 -1.07
C VAL A 40 5.62 -0.40 0.08
N SER A 41 6.19 -1.57 0.28
CA SER A 41 6.09 -2.29 1.54
C SER A 41 7.18 -1.81 2.48
N ALA A 42 6.91 -1.83 3.77
CA ALA A 42 7.89 -1.54 4.81
C ALA A 42 7.62 -2.39 6.06
N PHE A 43 8.59 -2.46 6.95
CA PHE A 43 8.43 -3.05 8.27
C PHE A 43 8.18 -1.94 9.30
N ASP A 44 7.08 -2.03 10.02
CA ASP A 44 6.72 -1.12 11.10
C ASP A 44 7.26 -1.66 12.43
N HIS A 45 8.24 -0.95 13.01
CA HIS A 45 8.89 -1.36 14.26
C HIS A 45 8.00 -1.22 15.49
N GLU A 46 6.97 -0.39 15.44
CA GLU A 46 6.04 -0.23 16.55
C GLU A 46 5.05 -1.39 16.64
N THR A 47 4.44 -1.76 15.52
CA THR A 47 3.46 -2.86 15.47
C THR A 47 4.08 -4.22 15.16
N GLN A 48 5.38 -4.28 14.85
CA GLN A 48 6.11 -5.50 14.46
C GLN A 48 5.48 -6.23 13.27
N THR A 49 4.89 -5.48 12.35
CA THR A 49 4.20 -6.01 11.16
C THR A 49 4.67 -5.34 9.88
N LYS A 50 4.47 -6.02 8.75
CA LYS A 50 4.64 -5.41 7.44
C LYS A 50 3.43 -4.54 7.09
N VAL A 51 3.70 -3.38 6.52
CA VAL A 51 2.71 -2.39 6.08
C VAL A 51 2.94 -2.00 4.63
N ALA A 52 1.91 -1.43 4.00
CA ALA A 52 2.00 -0.74 2.72
C ALA A 52 2.01 0.76 2.97
N ILE A 53 2.94 1.48 2.34
CA ILE A 53 3.04 2.93 2.43
C ILE A 53 2.84 3.51 1.04
N LYS A 54 1.78 4.28 0.86
CA LYS A 54 1.45 5.00 -0.37
C LYS A 54 1.94 6.43 -0.26
N LYS A 55 2.93 6.80 -1.08
CA LYS A 55 3.40 8.17 -1.22
C LYS A 55 2.53 8.89 -2.24
N ILE A 56 2.04 10.07 -1.90
CA ILE A 56 1.21 10.92 -2.76
C ILE A 56 1.77 12.33 -2.70
N SER A 57 1.89 13.00 -3.85
CA SER A 57 2.22 14.44 -3.96
C SER A 57 0.96 15.24 -4.32
N PRO A 58 0.04 15.47 -3.36
CA PRO A 58 -1.31 15.96 -3.68
C PRO A 58 -1.35 17.43 -4.05
N PHE A 59 -0.29 18.19 -3.72
CA PHE A 59 -0.29 19.64 -3.88
C PHE A 59 0.14 20.09 -5.28
N GLU A 60 0.59 19.19 -6.14
CA GLU A 60 0.93 19.50 -7.53
C GLU A 60 -0.31 19.89 -8.36
N HIS A 61 -1.47 19.30 -8.05
CA HIS A 61 -2.73 19.57 -8.73
C HIS A 61 -3.91 19.60 -7.77
N GLN A 62 -4.78 20.59 -7.88
CA GLN A 62 -5.96 20.75 -7.04
C GLN A 62 -6.88 19.50 -7.01
N THR A 63 -7.04 18.84 -8.15
CA THR A 63 -7.84 17.61 -8.25
C THR A 63 -7.25 16.46 -7.44
N TYR A 64 -5.93 16.35 -7.35
CA TYR A 64 -5.25 15.33 -6.55
C TYR A 64 -5.42 15.60 -5.06
N CYS A 65 -5.34 16.86 -4.65
CA CYS A 65 -5.58 17.27 -3.28
C CYS A 65 -7.01 16.89 -2.83
N GLN A 66 -8.02 17.23 -3.62
CA GLN A 66 -9.42 16.89 -3.31
C GLN A 66 -9.68 15.38 -3.22
N ARG A 67 -9.10 14.61 -4.14
CA ARG A 67 -9.25 13.15 -4.15
C ARG A 67 -8.56 12.49 -2.97
N THR A 68 -7.34 12.93 -2.65
CA THR A 68 -6.57 12.44 -1.50
C THR A 68 -7.30 12.76 -0.20
N LEU A 69 -7.81 13.99 -0.04
CA LEU A 69 -8.57 14.38 1.13
C LEU A 69 -9.87 13.56 1.29
N ARG A 70 -10.55 13.28 0.17
CA ARG A 70 -11.76 12.44 0.15
C ARG A 70 -11.43 11.00 0.55
N GLU A 71 -10.38 10.41 0.00
CA GLU A 71 -9.91 9.06 0.35
C GLU A 71 -9.63 8.96 1.86
N ILE A 72 -8.85 9.89 2.41
CA ILE A 72 -8.53 9.93 3.84
C ILE A 72 -9.82 10.07 4.68
N LYS A 73 -10.69 11.03 4.36
CA LYS A 73 -11.93 11.26 5.11
C LYS A 73 -12.88 10.06 5.09
N ILE A 74 -12.96 9.35 3.98
CA ILE A 74 -13.79 8.15 3.85
C ILE A 74 -13.19 7.03 4.70
N LEU A 75 -11.93 6.68 4.48
CA LEU A 75 -11.29 5.54 5.13
C LEU A 75 -11.15 5.73 6.65
N THR A 76 -10.97 6.96 7.12
CA THR A 76 -10.91 7.22 8.58
C THR A 76 -12.26 7.13 9.29
N ARG A 77 -13.37 7.16 8.55
CA ARG A 77 -14.73 7.03 9.11
C ARG A 77 -15.27 5.61 9.08
N PHE A 78 -14.70 4.73 8.24
CA PHE A 78 -15.15 3.35 8.16
C PHE A 78 -14.34 2.46 9.11
N ASN A 79 -15.06 1.57 9.80
CA ASN A 79 -14.50 0.45 10.54
C ASN A 79 -15.26 -0.80 10.12
N HIS A 80 -14.73 -1.54 9.14
CA HIS A 80 -15.38 -2.70 8.58
C HIS A 80 -14.33 -3.69 8.05
N GLU A 81 -14.53 -4.98 8.25
CA GLU A 81 -13.56 -6.04 7.91
C GLU A 81 -13.18 -6.09 6.41
N ASN A 82 -14.07 -5.65 5.52
CA ASN A 82 -13.85 -5.64 4.08
C ASN A 82 -13.43 -4.27 3.53
N ILE A 83 -13.18 -3.29 4.40
CA ILE A 83 -12.67 -1.97 4.04
C ILE A 83 -11.30 -1.79 4.70
N ILE A 84 -10.30 -1.45 3.88
CA ILE A 84 -8.95 -1.21 4.40
C ILE A 84 -8.94 0.02 5.31
N ASP A 85 -8.29 -0.11 6.46
CA ASP A 85 -8.08 0.98 7.42
C ASP A 85 -6.81 1.79 7.10
N ILE A 86 -6.82 3.04 7.51
CA ILE A 86 -5.61 3.86 7.59
C ILE A 86 -5.00 3.66 8.98
N ARG A 87 -3.79 3.10 9.02
CA ARG A 87 -3.06 2.88 10.27
C ARG A 87 -2.32 4.12 10.74
N ASP A 88 -1.79 4.89 9.78
CA ASP A 88 -1.03 6.09 10.05
C ASP A 88 -1.00 7.01 8.83
N ILE A 89 -0.77 8.31 9.06
CA ILE A 89 -0.54 9.31 8.01
C ILE A 89 0.72 10.08 8.37
N LEU A 90 1.78 9.88 7.57
CA LEU A 90 3.03 10.59 7.76
C LEU A 90 3.04 11.85 6.89
N ARG A 91 3.49 12.93 7.47
CA ARG A 91 3.62 14.24 6.82
C ARG A 91 4.81 14.98 7.38
N SER A 92 5.27 16.01 6.69
CA SER A 92 6.27 16.92 7.23
C SER A 92 5.73 17.67 8.47
N SER A 93 6.60 18.02 9.39
CA SER A 93 6.27 18.73 10.62
C SER A 93 5.69 20.14 10.36
N THR A 94 6.08 20.78 9.26
CA THR A 94 5.63 22.12 8.88
C THR A 94 4.83 22.09 7.58
N ALA A 95 3.76 22.88 7.53
CA ALA A 95 2.90 22.99 6.34
C ALA A 95 3.67 23.45 5.11
N ASP A 96 4.62 24.37 5.28
CA ASP A 96 5.43 24.93 4.19
C ASP A 96 6.38 23.93 3.54
N LEU A 97 6.79 22.87 4.28
CA LEU A 97 7.63 21.79 3.79
C LEU A 97 6.85 20.56 3.34
N MET A 98 5.51 20.58 3.50
CA MET A 98 4.64 19.45 3.17
C MET A 98 4.42 19.37 1.67
N ARG A 99 5.26 18.60 0.98
CA ARG A 99 5.10 18.27 -0.46
C ARG A 99 4.40 16.93 -0.64
N ASP A 100 4.74 15.97 0.19
CA ASP A 100 4.28 14.59 0.13
C ASP A 100 3.45 14.21 1.36
N VAL A 101 2.47 13.37 1.14
CA VAL A 101 1.68 12.69 2.19
C VAL A 101 1.87 11.20 2.03
N TYR A 102 2.14 10.50 3.12
CA TYR A 102 2.30 9.06 3.13
C TYR A 102 1.13 8.43 3.89
N ILE A 103 0.38 7.57 3.24
CA ILE A 103 -0.74 6.83 3.86
C ILE A 103 -0.25 5.42 4.16
N VAL A 104 -0.26 5.04 5.44
CA VAL A 104 0.15 3.72 5.92
C VAL A 104 -1.09 2.85 6.09
N GLN A 105 -1.08 1.67 5.50
CA GLN A 105 -2.18 0.73 5.49
C GLN A 105 -1.67 -0.71 5.71
N CYS A 106 -2.58 -1.64 5.94
CA CYS A 106 -2.25 -3.06 5.99
C CYS A 106 -1.66 -3.54 4.65
N LEU A 107 -0.57 -4.30 4.69
CA LEU A 107 -0.01 -4.93 3.51
C LEU A 107 -0.82 -6.17 3.14
N MET A 108 -1.48 -6.14 1.99
CA MET A 108 -2.15 -7.31 1.42
C MET A 108 -1.14 -8.23 0.73
N LYS A 109 -1.31 -9.55 0.88
CA LYS A 109 -0.41 -10.55 0.29
C LYS A 109 -0.46 -10.57 -1.24
N THR A 110 -1.61 -10.24 -1.82
CA THR A 110 -1.84 -10.25 -3.27
C THR A 110 -3.01 -9.32 -3.61
N ASP A 111 -3.19 -9.03 -4.89
CA ASP A 111 -4.36 -8.34 -5.41
C ASP A 111 -5.41 -9.33 -5.95
N LEU A 112 -6.65 -8.86 -6.11
CA LEU A 112 -7.77 -9.67 -6.56
C LEU A 112 -7.54 -10.24 -7.97
N TYR A 113 -6.90 -9.48 -8.86
CA TYR A 113 -6.61 -9.92 -10.22
C TYR A 113 -5.68 -11.15 -10.21
N LYS A 114 -4.59 -11.09 -9.46
CA LYS A 114 -3.65 -12.22 -9.32
C LYS A 114 -4.32 -13.42 -8.66
N LEU A 115 -5.13 -13.18 -7.63
CA LEU A 115 -5.88 -14.23 -6.95
C LEU A 115 -6.82 -14.95 -7.90
N LEU A 116 -7.64 -14.22 -8.66
CA LEU A 116 -8.58 -14.79 -9.63
C LEU A 116 -7.86 -15.54 -10.75
N LYS A 117 -6.77 -14.97 -11.28
CA LYS A 117 -5.96 -15.62 -12.32
C LYS A 117 -5.41 -16.96 -11.83
N THR A 118 -4.92 -17.04 -10.61
CA THR A 118 -4.42 -18.29 -10.01
C THR A 118 -5.55 -19.30 -9.81
N GLN A 119 -6.70 -18.89 -9.31
CA GLN A 119 -7.87 -19.74 -9.09
C GLN A 119 -8.39 -20.33 -10.40
N VAL A 120 -8.52 -19.51 -11.45
CA VAL A 120 -8.94 -19.97 -12.78
C VAL A 120 -7.94 -20.98 -13.35
N SER A 121 -6.63 -20.75 -13.19
CA SER A 121 -5.60 -21.68 -13.66
C SER A 121 -5.69 -23.02 -12.93
N ILE A 122 -5.88 -23.03 -11.62
CA ILE A 122 -6.05 -24.25 -10.81
C ILE A 122 -7.32 -25.00 -11.22
N TRP A 123 -8.43 -24.29 -11.44
CA TRP A 123 -9.69 -24.86 -11.89
C TRP A 123 -9.56 -25.53 -13.27
N LEU A 124 -8.94 -24.84 -14.25
CA LEU A 124 -8.67 -25.38 -15.58
C LEU A 124 -7.80 -26.64 -15.53
N LEU A 125 -6.72 -26.62 -14.75
CA LEU A 125 -5.88 -27.79 -14.54
C LEU A 125 -6.68 -28.95 -13.96
N SER A 126 -7.53 -28.71 -12.97
CA SER A 126 -8.36 -29.74 -12.36
C SER A 126 -9.33 -30.37 -13.36
N GLN A 127 -9.89 -29.60 -14.30
CA GLN A 127 -10.75 -30.11 -15.37
C GLN A 127 -9.97 -30.98 -16.37
N LEU A 128 -8.78 -30.54 -16.78
CA LEU A 128 -7.90 -31.32 -17.67
C LEU A 128 -7.51 -32.66 -17.05
N PHE A 129 -7.19 -32.69 -15.76
CA PHE A 129 -6.87 -33.94 -15.05
C PHE A 129 -8.10 -34.87 -14.92
N LYS A 130 -9.29 -34.33 -14.73
CA LYS A 130 -10.53 -35.14 -14.74
C LYS A 130 -10.78 -35.77 -16.12
N GLN A 131 -10.61 -35.00 -17.21
CA GLN A 131 -10.76 -35.54 -18.57
C GLN A 131 -9.73 -36.62 -18.91
N SER A 132 -8.49 -36.48 -18.47
CA SER A 132 -7.45 -37.48 -18.70
C SER A 132 -7.70 -38.79 -17.96
N ARG A 133 -8.40 -38.77 -16.83
CA ARG A 133 -8.81 -40.00 -16.10
C ARG A 133 -9.96 -40.73 -16.80
N VAL A 134 -10.88 -40.02 -17.43
CA VAL A 134 -12.01 -40.61 -18.16
C VAL A 134 -11.53 -41.36 -19.43
N LYS A 135 -10.49 -40.88 -20.11
CA LYS A 135 -9.90 -41.57 -21.28
C LYS A 135 -9.12 -42.85 -20.97
N ARG A 136 -8.85 -43.15 -19.70
CA ARG A 136 -8.13 -44.38 -19.29
C ARG A 136 -9.06 -45.53 -18.91
N ILE A 137 -10.36 -45.33 -18.94
CA ILE A 137 -11.37 -46.35 -18.55
C ILE A 137 -12.16 -46.84 -19.79
N MET A 138 -11.84 -46.31 -20.99
CA MET A 138 -12.22 -46.89 -22.25
C MET A 138 -10.99 -47.48 -22.94
#